data_315c4e423a726a1809bb3dc73b00beb5
#
_entry.id   315c4e423a726a1809bb3dc73b00beb5
#
_cell.length_a   1.000
_cell.length_b   1.000
_cell.length_c   1.000
_cell.angle_alpha   90.00
_cell.angle_beta   90.00
_cell.angle_gamma   90.00
#
_symmetry.space_group_name_H-M   'P 1'
#
loop_
_entity.id
_entity.type
_entity.pdbx_description
1 polymer ?
#
loop_
_entity_poly.entity_id
_entity_poly.type
_entity_poly.pdbx_seq_one_letter_code
_entity_poly.pdbx_strand_id
1 'polypeptide(L)'
;GLMGTNCGLEDPDDLARVNAVANDLGIDTIEIGATLAMLMDAGQAEFGDVEFMFKAMEDIGKGNERGRILSQGAARVGEHYGIKRIPAIKKQAISAYDPRVIEVTGISMMITAMGADHTTGNLATFECQGKDTQELAEASFGAQVDSAAADCLGLCLFGRSVTDTHH
;
A
#
# COMPACT_ATOMS: atom_id res chain seq x y z
N GLY A 1 -7.49 5.47 -1.85
CA GLY A 1 -6.14 5.97 -1.58
C GLY A 1 -5.21 5.73 -2.75
N LEU A 2 -4.53 4.58 -2.85
CA LEU A 2 -3.40 4.40 -3.78
C LEU A 2 -3.78 4.50 -5.26
N MET A 3 -4.91 3.94 -5.68
CA MET A 3 -5.38 4.07 -7.06
C MET A 3 -6.13 5.38 -7.36
N GLY A 4 -6.51 6.14 -6.34
CA GLY A 4 -7.23 7.41 -6.48
C GLY A 4 -6.30 8.62 -6.40
N THR A 5 -6.38 9.35 -5.30
CA THR A 5 -5.64 10.61 -5.09
C THR A 5 -4.13 10.47 -5.22
N ASN A 6 -3.55 9.31 -4.89
CA ASN A 6 -2.12 9.06 -5.09
C ASN A 6 -1.73 8.99 -6.58
N CYS A 7 -2.64 8.57 -7.46
CA CYS A 7 -2.46 8.62 -8.91
C CYS A 7 -2.99 9.93 -9.53
N GLY A 8 -3.45 10.88 -8.73
CA GLY A 8 -3.97 12.16 -9.21
C GLY A 8 -5.41 12.11 -9.75
N LEU A 9 -6.17 11.04 -9.49
CA LEU A 9 -7.58 10.99 -9.89
C LEU A 9 -8.42 11.92 -9.03
N GLU A 10 -9.20 12.77 -9.66
CA GLU A 10 -10.13 13.72 -9.03
C GLU A 10 -11.59 13.26 -9.12
N ASP A 11 -11.92 12.47 -10.16
CA ASP A 11 -13.26 11.96 -10.38
C ASP A 11 -13.47 10.63 -9.64
N PRO A 12 -14.45 10.53 -8.72
CA PRO A 12 -14.76 9.30 -8.02
C PRO A 12 -15.30 8.18 -8.95
N ASP A 13 -15.93 8.54 -10.08
CA ASP A 13 -16.42 7.56 -11.04
C ASP A 13 -15.25 6.89 -11.78
N ASP A 14 -14.21 7.64 -12.12
CA ASP A 14 -12.99 7.07 -12.69
C ASP A 14 -12.28 6.16 -11.69
N LEU A 15 -12.21 6.56 -10.42
CA LEU A 15 -11.69 5.70 -9.37
C LEU A 15 -12.49 4.40 -9.22
N ALA A 16 -13.81 4.48 -9.25
CA ALA A 16 -14.67 3.30 -9.16
C ALA A 16 -14.42 2.35 -10.34
N ARG A 17 -14.31 2.88 -11.55
CA ARG A 17 -14.05 2.11 -12.78
C ARG A 17 -12.69 1.41 -12.76
N VAL A 18 -11.60 2.12 -12.44
CA VAL A 18 -10.26 1.50 -12.37
C VAL A 18 -10.17 0.48 -11.24
N ASN A 19 -10.83 0.73 -10.11
CA ASN A 19 -10.87 -0.22 -9.00
C ASN A 19 -11.64 -1.49 -9.36
N ALA A 20 -12.75 -1.38 -10.11
CA ALA A 20 -13.50 -2.53 -10.60
C ALA A 20 -12.64 -3.44 -11.48
N VAL A 21 -11.86 -2.85 -12.41
CA VAL A 21 -10.95 -3.63 -13.28
C VAL A 21 -9.85 -4.33 -12.46
N ALA A 22 -9.27 -3.65 -11.48
CA ALA A 22 -8.25 -4.26 -10.62
C ALA A 22 -8.83 -5.45 -9.83
N ASN A 23 -10.04 -5.32 -9.30
CA ASN A 23 -10.75 -6.40 -8.60
C ASN A 23 -11.06 -7.58 -9.54
N ASP A 24 -11.54 -7.33 -10.75
CA ASP A 24 -11.84 -8.37 -11.74
C ASP A 24 -10.57 -9.15 -12.14
N LEU A 25 -9.43 -8.49 -12.18
CA LEU A 25 -8.13 -9.10 -12.44
C LEU A 25 -7.52 -9.79 -11.21
N GLY A 26 -8.08 -9.59 -10.02
CA GLY A 26 -7.53 -10.12 -8.77
C GLY A 26 -6.20 -9.47 -8.36
N ILE A 27 -5.99 -8.20 -8.71
CA ILE A 27 -4.76 -7.45 -8.43
C ILE A 27 -4.90 -6.69 -7.11
N ASP A 28 -3.85 -6.70 -6.28
CA ASP A 28 -3.77 -5.86 -5.10
C ASP A 28 -3.79 -4.37 -5.48
N THR A 29 -4.80 -3.64 -4.98
CA THR A 29 -5.02 -2.23 -5.33
C THR A 29 -4.02 -1.27 -4.69
N ILE A 30 -3.33 -1.68 -3.62
CA ILE A 30 -2.22 -0.92 -3.03
C ILE A 30 -1.00 -1.04 -3.92
N GLU A 31 -0.63 -2.26 -4.25
CA GLU A 31 0.56 -2.55 -5.06
C GLU A 31 0.47 -1.94 -6.46
N ILE A 32 -0.67 -2.13 -7.15
CA ILE A 32 -0.83 -1.56 -8.51
C ILE A 32 -0.95 -0.03 -8.47
N GLY A 33 -1.64 0.53 -7.48
CA GLY A 33 -1.74 1.99 -7.34
C GLY A 33 -0.38 2.65 -7.09
N ALA A 34 0.45 2.07 -6.22
CA ALA A 34 1.81 2.54 -5.98
C ALA A 34 2.70 2.38 -7.23
N THR A 35 2.55 1.26 -7.96
CA THR A 35 3.27 1.01 -9.21
C THR A 35 2.95 2.06 -10.26
N LEU A 36 1.68 2.35 -10.50
CA LEU A 36 1.24 3.32 -11.51
C LEU A 36 1.65 4.75 -11.13
N ALA A 37 1.46 5.16 -9.88
CA ALA A 37 1.90 6.47 -9.41
C ALA A 37 3.42 6.64 -9.51
N MET A 38 4.20 5.61 -9.21
CA MET A 38 5.66 5.61 -9.38
C MET A 38 6.05 5.81 -10.85
N LEU A 39 5.34 5.18 -11.79
CA LEU A 39 5.58 5.35 -13.23
C LEU A 39 5.21 6.77 -13.69
N MET A 40 4.13 7.36 -13.15
CA MET A 40 3.76 8.76 -13.38
C MET A 40 4.82 9.71 -12.84
N ASP A 41 5.29 9.52 -11.59
CA ASP A 41 6.39 10.31 -10.98
C ASP A 41 7.69 10.21 -11.80
N ALA A 42 7.91 9.08 -12.47
CA ALA A 42 9.04 8.87 -13.37
C ALA A 42 8.81 9.44 -14.80
N GLY A 43 7.70 10.09 -15.06
CA GLY A 43 7.40 10.76 -16.34
C GLY A 43 6.91 9.83 -17.45
N GLN A 44 6.42 8.62 -17.13
CA GLN A 44 5.86 7.72 -18.15
C GLN A 44 4.42 8.07 -18.52
N ALA A 45 3.73 8.82 -17.68
CA ALA A 45 2.41 9.41 -17.91
C ALA A 45 2.23 10.60 -16.96
N GLU A 46 1.22 11.43 -17.21
CA GLU A 46 0.84 12.49 -16.29
C GLU A 46 0.02 11.93 -15.11
N PHE A 47 0.10 12.59 -13.94
CA PHE A 47 -0.82 12.27 -12.85
C PHE A 47 -2.26 12.57 -13.28
N GLY A 48 -3.18 11.67 -12.97
CA GLY A 48 -4.58 11.76 -13.38
C GLY A 48 -4.88 11.11 -14.75
N ASP A 49 -3.88 10.55 -15.44
CA ASP A 49 -4.09 9.85 -16.71
C ASP A 49 -4.78 8.49 -16.48
N VAL A 50 -6.11 8.53 -16.47
CA VAL A 50 -6.95 7.36 -16.26
C VAL A 50 -6.79 6.33 -17.40
N GLU A 51 -6.57 6.79 -18.64
CA GLU A 51 -6.39 5.90 -19.79
C GLU A 51 -5.08 5.12 -19.70
N PHE A 52 -4.01 5.75 -19.20
CA PHE A 52 -2.77 5.05 -18.88
C PHE A 52 -2.98 3.94 -17.86
N MET A 53 -3.79 4.20 -16.82
CA MET A 53 -4.12 3.20 -15.79
C MET A 53 -4.90 2.03 -16.38
N PHE A 54 -5.93 2.30 -17.19
CA PHE A 54 -6.68 1.25 -17.87
C PHE A 54 -5.81 0.43 -18.80
N LYS A 55 -4.95 1.08 -19.59
CA LYS A 55 -4.04 0.41 -20.51
C LYS A 55 -3.05 -0.50 -19.79
N ALA A 56 -2.54 -0.07 -18.66
CA ALA A 56 -1.65 -0.88 -17.83
C ALA A 56 -2.35 -2.14 -17.32
N MET A 57 -3.57 -2.03 -16.82
CA MET A 57 -4.36 -3.16 -16.35
C MET A 57 -4.81 -4.09 -17.50
N GLU A 58 -5.13 -3.53 -18.65
CA GLU A 58 -5.42 -4.32 -19.86
C GLU A 58 -4.19 -5.17 -20.27
N ASP A 59 -3.00 -4.58 -20.24
CA ASP A 59 -1.77 -5.29 -20.56
C ASP A 59 -1.50 -6.43 -19.57
N ILE A 60 -1.78 -6.21 -18.27
CA ILE A 60 -1.70 -7.25 -17.24
C ILE A 60 -2.71 -8.36 -17.54
N GLY A 61 -3.97 -8.03 -17.80
CA GLY A 61 -5.02 -9.00 -18.12
C GLY A 61 -4.72 -9.83 -19.37
N LYS A 62 -4.08 -9.23 -20.37
CA LYS A 62 -3.61 -9.92 -21.59
C LYS A 62 -2.36 -10.77 -21.37
N GLY A 63 -1.63 -10.57 -20.28
CA GLY A 63 -0.36 -11.24 -20.02
C GLY A 63 0.72 -10.97 -21.06
N ASN A 64 0.67 -9.82 -21.74
CA ASN A 64 1.71 -9.42 -22.68
C ASN A 64 3.02 -9.06 -21.96
N GLU A 65 4.07 -8.73 -22.68
CA GLU A 65 5.39 -8.46 -22.10
C GLU A 65 5.33 -7.34 -21.04
N ARG A 66 4.72 -6.20 -21.38
CA ARG A 66 4.56 -5.08 -20.47
C ARG A 66 3.70 -5.47 -19.26
N GLY A 67 2.59 -6.17 -19.49
CA GLY A 67 1.70 -6.62 -18.42
C GLY A 67 2.38 -7.57 -17.44
N ARG A 68 3.21 -8.51 -17.94
CA ARG A 68 4.01 -9.40 -17.08
C ARG A 68 5.03 -8.64 -16.22
N ILE A 69 5.57 -7.53 -16.72
CA ILE A 69 6.44 -6.66 -15.94
C ILE A 69 5.62 -5.96 -14.87
N LEU A 70 4.54 -5.28 -15.25
CA LEU A 70 3.70 -4.48 -14.37
C LEU A 70 3.07 -5.30 -13.23
N SER A 71 2.75 -6.57 -13.48
CA SER A 71 2.17 -7.47 -12.47
C SER A 71 3.14 -7.88 -11.35
N GLN A 72 4.42 -7.49 -11.43
CA GLN A 72 5.43 -7.88 -10.44
C GLN A 72 5.52 -6.94 -9.23
N GLY A 73 4.75 -5.87 -9.22
CA GLY A 73 4.71 -4.90 -8.14
C GLY A 73 5.78 -3.80 -8.23
N ALA A 74 5.58 -2.75 -7.43
CA ALA A 74 6.33 -1.50 -7.52
C ALA A 74 7.86 -1.69 -7.44
N ALA A 75 8.33 -2.56 -6.56
CA ALA A 75 9.77 -2.77 -6.37
C ALA A 75 10.43 -3.29 -7.65
N ARG A 76 9.89 -4.36 -8.25
CA ARG A 76 10.47 -4.98 -9.45
C ARG A 76 10.25 -4.15 -10.70
N VAL A 77 9.10 -3.49 -10.80
CA VAL A 77 8.82 -2.54 -11.89
C VAL A 77 9.81 -1.38 -11.84
N GLY A 78 10.04 -0.81 -10.65
CA GLY A 78 11.01 0.26 -10.47
C GLY A 78 12.44 -0.17 -10.82
N GLU A 79 12.87 -1.36 -10.40
CA GLU A 79 14.15 -1.93 -10.77
C GLU A 79 14.27 -2.12 -12.30
N HIS A 80 13.22 -2.65 -12.95
CA HIS A 80 13.19 -2.88 -14.40
C HIS A 80 13.35 -1.59 -15.21
N TYR A 81 12.66 -0.51 -14.80
CA TYR A 81 12.75 0.79 -15.48
C TYR A 81 13.87 1.70 -14.98
N GLY A 82 14.70 1.22 -14.04
CA GLY A 82 15.81 2.02 -13.48
C GLY A 82 15.35 3.21 -12.66
N ILE A 83 14.15 3.15 -12.07
CA ILE A 83 13.59 4.22 -11.24
C ILE A 83 14.30 4.22 -9.90
N LYS A 84 14.82 5.38 -9.48
CA LYS A 84 15.57 5.50 -8.22
C LYS A 84 14.65 5.61 -6.99
N ARG A 85 13.49 6.24 -7.16
CA ARG A 85 12.53 6.50 -6.09
C ARG A 85 11.41 5.47 -6.15
N ILE A 86 11.64 4.34 -5.50
CA ILE A 86 10.68 3.24 -5.44
C ILE A 86 9.96 3.29 -4.08
N PRO A 87 8.62 3.45 -4.04
CA PRO A 87 7.87 3.54 -2.80
C PRO A 87 7.61 2.14 -2.20
N ALA A 88 8.67 1.47 -1.76
CA ALA A 88 8.58 0.11 -1.22
C ALA A 88 9.54 -0.10 -0.05
N ILE A 89 9.12 -0.92 0.91
CA ILE A 89 9.94 -1.41 2.03
C ILE A 89 9.92 -2.94 1.97
N LYS A 90 11.10 -3.57 1.94
CA LYS A 90 11.26 -5.03 1.76
C LYS A 90 10.49 -5.57 0.54
N LYS A 91 10.47 -4.78 -0.54
CA LYS A 91 9.82 -5.05 -1.83
C LYS A 91 8.28 -5.02 -1.83
N GLN A 92 7.64 -4.64 -0.75
CA GLN A 92 6.21 -4.38 -0.69
C GLN A 92 5.95 -2.87 -0.80
N ALA A 93 4.98 -2.47 -1.60
CA ALA A 93 4.62 -1.07 -1.79
C ALA A 93 4.12 -0.44 -0.49
N ILE A 94 4.55 0.80 -0.23
CA ILE A 94 4.08 1.57 0.91
C ILE A 94 2.60 1.91 0.68
N SER A 95 1.76 1.59 1.68
CA SER A 95 0.36 1.97 1.71
C SER A 95 0.18 3.48 1.94
N ALA A 96 -1.06 3.98 1.84
CA ALA A 96 -1.38 5.42 1.98
C ALA A 96 -1.24 5.94 3.44
N TYR A 97 -0.33 5.41 4.21
CA TYR A 97 0.04 5.83 5.56
C TYR A 97 1.50 6.27 5.54
N ASP A 98 1.72 7.56 5.29
CA ASP A 98 3.08 8.08 5.10
C ASP A 98 3.88 8.00 6.42
N PRO A 99 4.96 7.20 6.45
CA PRO A 99 5.79 7.03 7.65
C PRO A 99 6.53 8.32 8.07
N ARG A 100 6.58 9.34 7.22
CA ARG A 100 7.12 10.65 7.57
C ARG A 100 6.16 11.48 8.42
N VAL A 101 4.87 11.13 8.42
CA VAL A 101 3.82 11.78 9.21
C VAL A 101 3.40 10.90 10.38
N ILE A 102 3.37 9.59 10.19
CA ILE A 102 2.99 8.61 11.20
C ILE A 102 4.22 7.75 11.52
N GLU A 103 5.14 8.29 12.30
CA GLU A 103 6.46 7.70 12.58
C GLU A 103 6.37 6.27 13.13
N VAL A 104 5.42 6.00 14.03
CA VAL A 104 5.21 4.68 14.62
C VAL A 104 4.85 3.62 13.57
N THR A 105 4.07 3.98 12.54
CA THR A 105 3.80 3.09 11.41
C THR A 105 5.05 2.83 10.59
N GLY A 106 5.91 3.85 10.43
CA GLY A 106 7.21 3.71 9.79
C GLY A 106 8.12 2.72 10.52
N ILE A 107 8.15 2.78 11.85
CA ILE A 107 8.89 1.81 12.68
C ILE A 107 8.37 0.40 12.42
N SER A 108 7.04 0.19 12.46
CA SER A 108 6.43 -1.10 12.18
C SER A 108 6.84 -1.64 10.81
N MET A 109 6.72 -0.84 9.75
CA MET A 109 7.10 -1.22 8.38
C MET A 109 8.57 -1.62 8.23
N MET A 110 9.47 -0.98 8.97
CA MET A 110 10.91 -1.31 8.93
C MET A 110 11.25 -2.62 9.62
N ILE A 111 10.61 -2.92 10.75
CA ILE A 111 10.99 -4.07 11.60
C ILE A 111 10.18 -5.33 11.31
N THR A 112 8.93 -5.22 10.81
CA THR A 112 8.12 -6.40 10.47
C THR A 112 8.76 -7.27 9.39
N ALA A 113 8.45 -8.56 9.39
CA ALA A 113 8.95 -9.50 8.39
C ALA A 113 8.44 -9.14 6.98
N MET A 114 7.22 -8.64 6.87
CA MET A 114 6.55 -8.32 5.60
C MET A 114 6.98 -6.99 4.98
N GLY A 115 7.53 -6.06 5.75
CA GLY A 115 7.91 -4.73 5.26
C GLY A 115 6.77 -3.73 5.31
N ALA A 116 6.39 -3.13 4.18
CA ALA A 116 5.37 -2.08 4.12
C ALA A 116 3.92 -2.58 4.28
N ASP A 117 3.73 -3.61 5.09
CA ASP A 117 2.40 -4.14 5.38
C ASP A 117 1.65 -3.25 6.38
N HIS A 118 0.54 -2.64 5.93
CA HIS A 118 -0.32 -1.81 6.76
C HIS A 118 -1.26 -2.62 7.68
N THR A 119 -1.31 -3.93 7.55
CA THR A 119 -2.15 -4.81 8.39
C THR A 119 -1.39 -5.34 9.60
N THR A 120 -0.07 -5.23 9.60
CA THR A 120 0.80 -5.68 10.68
C THR A 120 1.05 -4.56 11.69
N GLY A 121 0.02 -4.16 12.44
CA GLY A 121 0.17 -3.16 13.49
C GLY A 121 0.16 -1.71 12.99
N ASN A 122 -0.77 -1.38 12.09
CA ASN A 122 -0.98 -0.01 11.65
C ASN A 122 -1.60 0.85 12.75
N LEU A 123 -0.93 1.94 13.08
CA LEU A 123 -1.34 2.92 14.09
C LEU A 123 -1.65 4.27 13.42
N ALA A 124 -2.53 4.27 12.40
CA ALA A 124 -2.82 5.41 11.54
C ALA A 124 -3.28 6.69 12.28
N THR A 125 -3.84 6.54 13.48
CA THR A 125 -4.35 7.66 14.29
C THR A 125 -3.54 7.89 15.57
N PHE A 126 -2.39 7.21 15.70
CA PHE A 126 -1.54 7.36 16.88
C PHE A 126 -0.85 8.74 16.86
N GLU A 127 -0.97 9.46 17.96
CA GLU A 127 -0.31 10.76 18.13
C GLU A 127 1.16 10.54 18.48
N CYS A 128 2.05 10.78 17.51
CA CYS A 128 3.49 10.61 17.69
C CYS A 128 4.16 11.84 18.31
N GLN A 129 3.53 13.02 18.21
CA GLN A 129 4.12 14.27 18.67
C GLN A 129 4.37 14.25 20.19
N GLY A 130 5.59 14.53 20.61
CA GLY A 130 5.97 14.57 22.01
C GLY A 130 6.26 13.19 22.62
N LYS A 131 6.18 12.13 21.86
CA LYS A 131 6.54 10.78 22.28
C LYS A 131 8.05 10.54 22.15
N ASP A 132 8.61 9.83 23.10
CA ASP A 132 9.99 9.40 22.98
C ASP A 132 10.12 8.10 22.17
N THR A 133 11.36 7.71 21.87
CA THR A 133 11.66 6.54 21.06
C THR A 133 11.14 5.23 21.69
N GLN A 134 11.13 5.15 23.02
CA GLN A 134 10.66 3.97 23.72
C GLN A 134 9.14 3.85 23.61
N GLU A 135 8.41 4.94 23.83
CA GLU A 135 6.95 4.98 23.69
C GLU A 135 6.51 4.58 22.28
N LEU A 136 7.21 5.08 21.23
CA LEU A 136 6.92 4.71 19.84
C LEU A 136 7.21 3.22 19.57
N ALA A 137 8.31 2.70 20.10
CA ALA A 137 8.66 1.29 19.94
C ALA A 137 7.68 0.37 20.66
N GLU A 138 7.25 0.70 21.86
CA GLU A 138 6.26 -0.04 22.64
C GLU A 138 4.89 -0.04 21.96
N ALA A 139 4.45 1.11 21.43
CA ALA A 139 3.21 1.21 20.67
C ALA A 139 3.24 0.35 19.40
N SER A 140 4.34 0.41 18.64
CA SER A 140 4.55 -0.41 17.45
C SER A 140 4.53 -1.90 17.79
N PHE A 141 5.24 -2.31 18.85
CA PHE A 141 5.30 -3.70 19.27
C PHE A 141 3.92 -4.22 19.73
N GLY A 142 3.21 -3.47 20.56
CA GLY A 142 1.87 -3.83 21.02
C GLY A 142 0.90 -4.03 19.86
N ALA A 143 0.86 -3.09 18.91
CA ALA A 143 0.00 -3.19 17.73
C ALA A 143 0.33 -4.40 16.83
N GLN A 144 1.62 -4.77 16.72
CA GLN A 144 2.03 -5.96 15.97
C GLN A 144 1.60 -7.25 16.69
N VAL A 145 1.70 -7.30 18.03
CA VAL A 145 1.23 -8.45 18.82
C VAL A 145 -0.27 -8.64 18.66
N ASP A 146 -1.04 -7.57 18.77
CA ASP A 146 -2.51 -7.61 18.62
C ASP A 146 -2.90 -8.06 17.21
N SER A 147 -2.20 -7.57 16.18
CA SER A 147 -2.41 -8.01 14.80
C SER A 147 -2.12 -9.50 14.63
N ALA A 148 -0.96 -9.96 15.10
CA ALA A 148 -0.57 -11.36 15.01
C ALA A 148 -1.55 -12.27 15.75
N ALA A 149 -2.06 -11.87 16.92
CA ALA A 149 -3.06 -12.62 17.67
C ALA A 149 -4.36 -12.76 16.88
N ALA A 150 -4.84 -11.67 16.27
CA ALA A 150 -6.04 -11.70 15.42
C ALA A 150 -5.85 -12.58 14.18
N ASP A 151 -4.69 -12.51 13.54
CA ASP A 151 -4.34 -13.32 12.36
C ASP A 151 -4.29 -14.82 12.73
N CYS A 152 -3.72 -15.17 13.89
CA CYS A 152 -3.70 -16.55 14.39
C CYS A 152 -5.11 -17.13 14.60
N LEU A 153 -6.10 -16.27 14.88
CA LEU A 153 -7.51 -16.66 15.01
C LEU A 153 -8.26 -16.66 13.66
N GLY A 154 -7.60 -16.26 12.57
CA GLY A 154 -8.23 -16.14 11.26
C GLY A 154 -9.25 -15.01 11.18
N LEU A 155 -9.11 -13.98 11.99
CA LEU A 155 -10.06 -12.87 12.05
C LEU A 155 -9.73 -11.81 10.99
N CYS A 156 -10.78 -11.32 10.34
CA CYS A 156 -10.66 -10.17 9.47
C CYS A 156 -10.32 -8.90 10.27
N LEU A 157 -9.44 -8.05 9.73
CA LEU A 157 -9.08 -6.76 10.32
C LEU A 157 -10.31 -5.91 10.70
N PHE A 158 -11.33 -5.90 9.85
CA PHE A 158 -12.59 -5.19 10.10
C PHE A 158 -13.51 -5.87 11.13
N GLY A 159 -13.20 -7.09 11.53
CA GLY A 159 -13.91 -7.85 12.57
C GLY A 159 -13.27 -7.75 13.96
N ARG A 160 -12.19 -7.03 14.13
CA ARG A 160 -11.43 -6.95 15.40
C ARG A 160 -12.25 -6.48 16.60
N SER A 161 -13.21 -5.58 16.38
CA SER A 161 -14.07 -5.08 17.45
C SER A 161 -14.87 -6.17 18.17
N VAL A 162 -15.01 -7.36 17.56
CA VAL A 162 -15.68 -8.52 18.18
C VAL A 162 -14.80 -9.19 19.25
N THR A 163 -13.48 -8.98 19.16
CA THR A 163 -12.50 -9.56 20.10
C THR A 163 -11.94 -8.54 21.07
N ASP A 164 -12.37 -7.28 20.96
CA ASP A 164 -11.95 -6.23 21.87
C ASP A 164 -12.61 -6.46 23.23
N THR A 165 -11.84 -6.96 24.19
CA THR A 165 -12.32 -7.30 25.53
C THR A 165 -12.33 -6.10 26.49
N HIS A 166 -12.10 -4.90 25.99
CA HIS A 166 -12.20 -3.67 26.77
C HIS A 166 -13.63 -3.15 26.80
N HIS A 167 -14.49 -3.92 27.45
CA HIS A 167 -15.80 -3.48 27.93
C HIS A 167 -15.88 -3.66 29.44
#